data_e9dbfc41a241bd7aa3083b08760f0039
#
_entry.id   e9dbfc41a241bd7aa3083b08760f0039
#
_cell.length_a   1.000
_cell.length_b   1.000
_cell.length_c   1.000
_cell.angle_alpha   90.00
_cell.angle_beta   90.00
_cell.angle_gamma   90.00
#
_symmetry.space_group_name_H-M   'P 1'
#
loop_
_entity.id
_entity.type
_entity.pdbx_description
1 polymer ?
#
loop_
_entity_poly.entity_id
_entity_poly.type
_entity_poly.pdbx_seq_one_letter_code
_entity_poly.pdbx_strand_id
1 'polypeptide(L)'
;DKRLSVKTTKGDWFSYNIGSTDISRLVVDENDYKWILNRDGVFIVFNDNNTISDTSDDRYKIVGKTAGQGGLHSEATCMAVDKKGTMWVGTNDGLALFYSTYKIFQQGESYDASRILVPRNDGSGQADYLLSGETILSICVDDANKLWVGTKNGVFYISNNGLTEYHHFTQDNSPLLSNTVQDIAIDNDGNVFFATDKGIISYRGYATDSKKTNSDVVVYPNPVRQNYTGIVGIKN
;
A
#
# COMPACT_ATOMS: atom_id res chain seq x y z
N ASP A 1 -5.00 -30.18 2.57
CA ASP A 1 -4.25 -29.28 3.45
C ASP A 1 -4.88 -27.89 3.48
N LYS A 2 -5.34 -27.46 4.67
CA LYS A 2 -5.93 -26.13 4.89
C LYS A 2 -4.82 -25.15 5.19
N ARG A 3 -4.76 -24.02 4.45
CA ARG A 3 -3.60 -23.10 4.43
C ARG A 3 -3.88 -21.76 5.09
N LEU A 4 -5.13 -21.37 5.24
CA LEU A 4 -5.55 -20.20 6.00
C LEU A 4 -6.34 -20.65 7.22
N SER A 5 -6.01 -20.14 8.39
CA SER A 5 -6.74 -20.45 9.62
C SER A 5 -7.09 -19.15 10.34
N VAL A 6 -8.33 -19.07 10.83
CA VAL A 6 -8.85 -17.91 11.55
C VAL A 6 -9.29 -18.37 12.95
N LYS A 7 -8.89 -17.62 13.97
CA LYS A 7 -9.35 -17.78 15.34
C LYS A 7 -10.40 -16.73 15.66
N THR A 8 -11.57 -17.15 16.08
CA THR A 8 -12.62 -16.23 16.51
C THR A 8 -12.32 -15.63 17.89
N THR A 9 -13.01 -14.57 18.24
CA THR A 9 -12.96 -13.98 19.59
C THR A 9 -13.46 -14.93 20.68
N LYS A 10 -14.28 -15.93 20.30
CA LYS A 10 -14.76 -17.00 21.20
C LYS A 10 -13.75 -18.13 21.38
N GLY A 11 -12.67 -18.14 20.63
CA GLY A 11 -11.61 -19.12 20.70
C GLY A 11 -11.69 -20.27 19.70
N ASP A 12 -12.74 -20.34 18.88
CA ASP A 12 -12.92 -21.38 17.87
C ASP A 12 -11.97 -21.17 16.69
N TRP A 13 -11.49 -22.25 16.09
CA TRP A 13 -10.63 -22.25 14.92
C TRP A 13 -11.36 -22.76 13.68
N PHE A 14 -11.28 -21.98 12.61
CA PHE A 14 -11.75 -22.35 11.28
C PHE A 14 -10.58 -22.36 10.30
N SER A 15 -10.63 -23.21 9.28
CA SER A 15 -9.53 -23.34 8.32
C SER A 15 -10.05 -23.50 6.91
N TYR A 16 -9.46 -22.76 5.99
CA TYR A 16 -9.85 -22.65 4.59
C TYR A 16 -8.79 -23.25 3.67
N ASN A 17 -9.22 -23.84 2.56
CA ASN A 17 -8.33 -24.26 1.51
C ASN A 17 -8.25 -23.16 0.45
N ILE A 18 -7.13 -22.47 0.39
CA ILE A 18 -6.88 -21.37 -0.56
C ILE A 18 -6.04 -21.79 -1.77
N GLY A 19 -5.74 -23.08 -1.93
CA GLY A 19 -5.09 -23.61 -3.12
C GLY A 19 -3.60 -23.34 -3.27
N SER A 20 -2.95 -22.62 -2.33
CA SER A 20 -1.51 -22.34 -2.37
C SER A 20 -0.79 -22.69 -1.09
N THR A 21 0.50 -22.98 -1.22
CA THR A 21 1.37 -23.41 -0.11
C THR A 21 2.55 -22.47 0.14
N ASP A 22 2.90 -21.65 -0.84
CA ASP A 22 4.11 -20.81 -0.79
C ASP A 22 3.76 -19.33 -0.64
N ILE A 23 3.16 -19.01 0.52
CA ILE A 23 2.66 -17.69 0.84
C ILE A 23 3.82 -16.82 1.35
N SER A 24 3.91 -15.58 0.85
CA SER A 24 4.89 -14.59 1.29
C SER A 24 4.27 -13.43 2.09
N ARG A 25 3.12 -12.92 1.67
CA ARG A 25 2.47 -11.76 2.30
C ARG A 25 0.95 -11.90 2.29
N LEU A 26 0.30 -11.22 3.25
CA LEU A 26 -1.15 -11.09 3.34
C LEU A 26 -1.50 -9.64 3.63
N VAL A 27 -2.48 -9.10 2.88
CA VAL A 27 -3.10 -7.80 3.13
C VAL A 27 -4.62 -7.98 3.10
N VAL A 28 -5.34 -7.30 3.98
CA VAL A 28 -6.81 -7.27 3.98
C VAL A 28 -7.24 -5.89 3.50
N ASP A 29 -8.13 -5.84 2.50
CA ASP A 29 -8.66 -4.59 1.96
C ASP A 29 -9.93 -4.12 2.70
N GLU A 30 -10.47 -2.98 2.29
CA GLU A 30 -11.69 -2.40 2.88
C GLU A 30 -12.97 -3.24 2.70
N ASN A 31 -12.95 -4.18 1.74
CA ASN A 31 -14.05 -5.13 1.50
C ASN A 31 -13.88 -6.43 2.29
N ASP A 32 -12.91 -6.47 3.20
CA ASP A 32 -12.50 -7.66 3.95
C ASP A 32 -11.97 -8.80 3.06
N TYR A 33 -11.55 -8.48 1.82
CA TYR A 33 -10.90 -9.47 0.96
C TYR A 33 -9.46 -9.68 1.39
N LYS A 34 -9.06 -10.93 1.52
CA LYS A 34 -7.73 -11.35 1.91
C LYS A 34 -6.89 -11.53 0.65
N TRP A 35 -6.00 -10.57 0.40
CA TRP A 35 -5.03 -10.62 -0.69
C TRP A 35 -3.79 -11.37 -0.23
N ILE A 36 -3.52 -12.50 -0.85
CA ILE A 36 -2.47 -13.43 -0.44
C ILE A 36 -1.47 -13.54 -1.57
N LEU A 37 -0.27 -13.00 -1.37
CA LEU A 37 0.82 -13.03 -2.34
C LEU A 37 1.61 -14.31 -2.17
N ASN A 38 1.78 -15.03 -3.28
CA ASN A 38 2.68 -16.17 -3.38
C ASN A 38 4.10 -15.73 -3.77
N ARG A 39 5.10 -16.57 -3.52
CA ARG A 39 6.48 -16.26 -3.89
C ARG A 39 6.74 -16.29 -5.41
N ASP A 40 5.87 -16.90 -6.18
CA ASP A 40 5.90 -16.88 -7.65
C ASP A 40 5.34 -15.58 -8.27
N GLY A 41 4.95 -14.62 -7.43
CA GLY A 41 4.44 -13.32 -7.87
C GLY A 41 2.99 -13.32 -8.34
N VAL A 42 2.21 -14.31 -7.90
CA VAL A 42 0.77 -14.44 -8.16
C VAL A 42 0.01 -14.18 -6.86
N PHE A 43 -1.15 -13.54 -6.95
CA PHE A 43 -2.05 -13.39 -5.80
C PHE A 43 -3.18 -14.40 -5.83
N ILE A 44 -3.61 -14.76 -4.63
CA ILE A 44 -4.93 -15.30 -4.39
C ILE A 44 -5.73 -14.25 -3.63
N VAL A 45 -6.87 -13.85 -4.15
CA VAL A 45 -7.82 -13.01 -3.43
C VAL A 45 -8.93 -13.90 -2.91
N PHE A 46 -9.10 -13.94 -1.60
CA PHE A 46 -10.05 -14.78 -0.90
C PHE A 46 -11.13 -13.91 -0.22
N ASN A 47 -12.37 -14.32 -0.37
CA ASN A 47 -13.54 -13.72 0.24
C ASN A 47 -14.36 -14.84 0.93
N ASP A 48 -14.48 -14.75 2.25
CA ASP A 48 -15.31 -15.64 3.09
C ASP A 48 -16.74 -15.12 3.26
N ASN A 49 -17.15 -14.10 2.52
CA ASN A 49 -18.46 -13.42 2.62
C ASN A 49 -18.87 -13.06 4.06
N ASN A 50 -17.89 -12.84 4.96
CA ASN A 50 -18.10 -12.60 6.40
C ASN A 50 -18.79 -13.76 7.15
N THR A 51 -18.68 -14.99 6.63
CA THR A 51 -19.28 -16.20 7.22
C THR A 51 -18.20 -17.20 7.62
N ILE A 52 -17.45 -16.89 8.70
CA ILE A 52 -16.27 -17.66 9.14
C ILE A 52 -16.56 -19.18 9.29
N SER A 53 -17.78 -19.58 9.67
CA SER A 53 -18.14 -20.98 9.89
C SER A 53 -18.74 -21.69 8.68
N ASP A 54 -19.19 -20.96 7.67
CA ASP A 54 -19.78 -21.50 6.45
C ASP A 54 -18.78 -21.35 5.29
N THR A 55 -18.19 -22.46 4.86
CA THR A 55 -17.24 -22.48 3.75
C THR A 55 -17.91 -22.73 2.39
N SER A 56 -19.25 -22.86 2.35
CA SER A 56 -19.97 -23.15 1.11
C SER A 56 -20.12 -21.94 0.20
N ASP A 57 -20.03 -20.72 0.76
CA ASP A 57 -20.13 -19.45 0.06
C ASP A 57 -18.76 -18.78 -0.17
N ASP A 58 -17.67 -19.43 0.26
CA ASP A 58 -16.29 -18.96 0.05
C ASP A 58 -15.99 -18.84 -1.43
N ARG A 59 -15.31 -17.76 -1.78
CA ARG A 59 -14.84 -17.50 -3.15
C ARG A 59 -13.38 -17.11 -3.16
N TYR A 60 -12.68 -17.54 -4.20
CA TYR A 60 -11.32 -17.06 -4.44
C TYR A 60 -11.07 -16.82 -5.93
N LYS A 61 -10.16 -15.94 -6.23
CA LYS A 61 -9.66 -15.63 -7.58
C LYS A 61 -8.15 -15.66 -7.58
N ILE A 62 -7.60 -16.14 -8.68
CA ILE A 62 -6.16 -16.04 -8.94
C ILE A 62 -5.95 -14.77 -9.78
N VAL A 63 -5.04 -13.93 -9.34
CA VAL A 63 -4.67 -12.67 -9.98
C VAL A 63 -3.21 -12.75 -10.40
N GLY A 64 -2.96 -12.78 -11.68
CA GLY A 64 -1.64 -12.93 -12.26
C GLY A 64 -1.45 -12.07 -13.51
N LYS A 65 -0.55 -12.47 -14.40
CA LYS A 65 -0.20 -11.72 -15.62
C LYS A 65 -1.19 -11.87 -16.76
N THR A 66 -2.10 -12.82 -16.69
CA THR A 66 -3.07 -13.08 -17.76
C THR A 66 -4.14 -11.98 -17.79
N ALA A 67 -4.38 -11.37 -18.95
CA ALA A 67 -5.47 -10.43 -19.14
C ALA A 67 -6.82 -11.08 -18.81
N GLY A 68 -7.69 -10.34 -18.12
CA GLY A 68 -8.94 -10.87 -17.57
C GLY A 68 -8.78 -11.65 -16.26
N GLN A 69 -7.54 -11.90 -15.83
CA GLN A 69 -7.20 -12.57 -14.58
C GLN A 69 -6.17 -11.75 -13.76
N GLY A 70 -6.38 -10.43 -13.71
CA GLY A 70 -5.52 -9.49 -13.01
C GLY A 70 -4.58 -8.69 -13.90
N GLY A 71 -4.21 -9.19 -15.08
CA GLY A 71 -3.46 -8.45 -16.11
C GLY A 71 -2.18 -7.78 -15.63
N LEU A 72 -1.49 -8.34 -14.63
CA LEU A 72 -0.22 -7.80 -14.15
C LEU A 72 0.83 -7.85 -15.26
N HIS A 73 1.52 -6.73 -15.47
CA HIS A 73 2.57 -6.64 -16.49
C HIS A 73 3.86 -7.37 -16.10
N SER A 74 4.08 -7.62 -14.81
CA SER A 74 5.27 -8.30 -14.26
C SER A 74 4.89 -9.05 -12.98
N GLU A 75 5.80 -9.90 -12.48
CA GLU A 75 5.62 -10.63 -11.22
C GLU A 75 5.50 -9.65 -10.04
N ALA A 76 4.52 -9.88 -9.19
CA ALA A 76 4.34 -9.12 -7.97
C ALA A 76 5.37 -9.52 -6.90
N THR A 77 5.84 -8.54 -6.16
CA THR A 77 6.84 -8.67 -5.09
C THR A 77 6.31 -8.26 -3.74
N CYS A 78 5.44 -7.25 -3.71
CA CYS A 78 4.84 -6.72 -2.50
C CYS A 78 3.50 -6.05 -2.81
N MET A 79 2.77 -5.68 -1.78
CA MET A 79 1.47 -5.00 -1.91
C MET A 79 1.14 -4.19 -0.67
N ALA A 80 0.36 -3.13 -0.84
CA ALA A 80 -0.20 -2.33 0.22
C ALA A 80 -1.54 -1.74 -0.22
N VAL A 81 -2.50 -1.61 0.70
CA VAL A 81 -3.75 -0.89 0.46
C VAL A 81 -3.64 0.53 0.99
N ASP A 82 -4.06 1.50 0.18
CA ASP A 82 -4.09 2.89 0.59
C ASP A 82 -5.41 3.25 1.31
N LYS A 83 -5.47 4.46 1.90
CA LYS A 83 -6.66 4.92 2.66
C LYS A 83 -7.89 5.20 1.78
N LYS A 84 -7.78 5.03 0.47
CA LYS A 84 -8.90 5.12 -0.50
C LYS A 84 -9.33 3.73 -0.99
N GLY A 85 -8.76 2.66 -0.45
CA GLY A 85 -9.04 1.30 -0.87
C GLY A 85 -8.34 0.86 -2.16
N THR A 86 -7.40 1.67 -2.70
CA THR A 86 -6.59 1.26 -3.84
C THR A 86 -5.55 0.23 -3.40
N MET A 87 -5.53 -0.93 -4.03
CA MET A 87 -4.47 -1.92 -3.82
C MET A 87 -3.29 -1.58 -4.72
N TRP A 88 -2.19 -1.19 -4.11
CA TRP A 88 -0.91 -0.97 -4.77
C TRP A 88 -0.08 -2.25 -4.78
N VAL A 89 0.46 -2.56 -5.92
CA VAL A 89 1.25 -3.77 -6.16
C VAL A 89 2.61 -3.38 -6.68
N GLY A 90 3.64 -3.71 -5.91
CA GLY A 90 5.02 -3.66 -6.37
C GLY A 90 5.32 -4.86 -7.27
N THR A 91 6.03 -4.62 -8.35
CA THR A 91 6.44 -5.66 -9.30
C THR A 91 7.94 -5.60 -9.58
N ASN A 92 8.45 -6.54 -10.36
CA ASN A 92 9.82 -6.49 -10.87
C ASN A 92 10.06 -5.37 -11.90
N ASP A 93 9.00 -4.67 -12.33
CA ASP A 93 9.05 -3.54 -13.27
C ASP A 93 8.04 -2.44 -12.87
N GLY A 94 8.31 -1.77 -11.76
CA GLY A 94 7.50 -0.66 -11.28
C GLY A 94 6.22 -1.07 -10.57
N LEU A 95 5.24 -0.16 -10.60
CA LEU A 95 4.00 -0.27 -9.84
C LEU A 95 2.80 -0.61 -10.73
N ALA A 96 1.93 -1.46 -10.20
CA ALA A 96 0.59 -1.70 -10.71
C ALA A 96 -0.44 -1.42 -9.59
N LEU A 97 -1.71 -1.26 -9.94
CA LEU A 97 -2.74 -0.94 -8.95
C LEU A 97 -4.13 -1.42 -9.38
N PHE A 98 -4.95 -1.71 -8.37
CA PHE A 98 -6.37 -2.04 -8.52
C PHE A 98 -7.19 -0.97 -7.80
N TYR A 99 -7.85 -0.09 -8.56
CA TYR A 99 -8.63 1.03 -8.01
C TYR A 99 -9.93 0.60 -7.31
N SER A 100 -10.48 -0.54 -7.70
CA SER A 100 -11.79 -1.00 -7.23
C SER A 100 -11.73 -2.49 -6.94
N THR A 101 -11.17 -2.83 -5.78
CA THR A 101 -10.92 -4.23 -5.40
C THR A 101 -12.20 -5.07 -5.33
N TYR A 102 -13.35 -4.44 -5.03
CA TYR A 102 -14.65 -5.12 -4.98
C TYR A 102 -15.07 -5.74 -6.33
N LYS A 103 -14.57 -5.20 -7.46
CA LYS A 103 -14.90 -5.72 -8.81
C LYS A 103 -14.38 -7.12 -9.08
N ILE A 104 -13.37 -7.57 -8.32
CA ILE A 104 -12.77 -8.90 -8.49
C ILE A 104 -13.80 -10.02 -8.43
N PHE A 105 -14.83 -9.86 -7.58
CA PHE A 105 -15.89 -10.87 -7.42
C PHE A 105 -17.19 -10.50 -8.12
N GLN A 106 -17.25 -9.36 -8.82
CA GLN A 106 -18.42 -9.00 -9.62
C GLN A 106 -18.43 -9.74 -10.96
N GLN A 107 -19.59 -10.26 -11.31
CA GLN A 107 -19.75 -10.96 -12.59
C GLN A 107 -19.77 -9.95 -13.74
N GLY A 108 -18.96 -10.22 -14.78
CA GLY A 108 -18.91 -9.36 -15.98
C GLY A 108 -18.01 -8.13 -15.86
N GLU A 109 -17.45 -7.85 -14.68
CA GLU A 109 -16.50 -6.76 -14.49
C GLU A 109 -15.06 -7.21 -14.78
N SER A 110 -14.29 -6.32 -15.42
CA SER A 110 -12.83 -6.48 -15.52
C SER A 110 -12.18 -6.07 -14.21
N TYR A 111 -11.20 -6.85 -13.77
CA TYR A 111 -10.39 -6.55 -12.59
C TYR A 111 -8.89 -6.52 -12.91
N ASP A 112 -8.54 -6.20 -14.15
CA ASP A 112 -7.14 -6.09 -14.55
C ASP A 112 -6.47 -4.88 -13.88
N ALA A 113 -5.19 -5.05 -13.56
CA ALA A 113 -4.38 -4.01 -12.96
C ALA A 113 -4.18 -2.84 -13.93
N SER A 114 -4.14 -1.64 -13.37
CA SER A 114 -3.80 -0.42 -14.07
C SER A 114 -2.34 -0.03 -13.80
N ARG A 115 -1.74 0.77 -14.70
CA ARG A 115 -0.46 1.43 -14.51
C ARG A 115 -0.63 2.94 -14.68
N ILE A 116 0.13 3.72 -13.93
CA ILE A 116 0.11 5.18 -14.02
C ILE A 116 1.15 5.63 -15.03
N LEU A 117 0.75 6.47 -15.99
CA LEU A 117 1.65 7.16 -16.90
C LEU A 117 2.07 8.50 -16.30
N VAL A 118 3.38 8.71 -16.19
CA VAL A 118 4.00 9.93 -15.69
C VAL A 118 4.64 10.67 -16.86
N PRO A 119 4.20 11.90 -17.20
CA PRO A 119 4.79 12.69 -18.27
C PRO A 119 6.28 12.98 -17.98
N ARG A 120 7.12 12.87 -18.99
CA ARG A 120 8.57 13.14 -18.86
C ARG A 120 8.90 14.61 -18.60
N ASN A 121 8.01 15.52 -18.98
CA ASN A 121 8.21 16.98 -18.85
C ASN A 121 9.50 17.51 -19.50
N ASP A 122 10.05 16.79 -20.48
CA ASP A 122 11.27 17.11 -21.24
C ASP A 122 10.98 17.76 -22.60
N GLY A 123 9.71 18.09 -22.86
CA GLY A 123 9.24 18.64 -24.14
C GLY A 123 8.99 17.60 -25.25
N SER A 124 9.25 16.32 -25.00
CA SER A 124 9.02 15.23 -25.98
C SER A 124 7.54 14.86 -26.13
N GLY A 125 6.69 15.23 -25.16
CA GLY A 125 5.32 14.79 -25.07
C GLY A 125 5.14 13.30 -24.72
N GLN A 126 6.22 12.63 -24.34
CA GLN A 126 6.23 11.23 -23.94
C GLN A 126 5.95 11.07 -22.45
N ALA A 127 5.54 9.85 -22.07
CA ALA A 127 5.31 9.45 -20.68
C ALA A 127 5.90 8.05 -20.44
N ASP A 128 6.37 7.82 -19.22
CA ASP A 128 6.79 6.50 -18.75
C ASP A 128 5.79 5.97 -17.72
N TYR A 129 5.76 4.65 -17.55
CA TYR A 129 5.01 4.10 -16.44
C TYR A 129 5.73 4.37 -15.11
N LEU A 130 4.95 4.66 -14.08
CA LEU A 130 5.45 4.99 -12.74
C LEU A 130 6.44 3.93 -12.25
N LEU A 131 7.68 4.37 -11.96
CA LEU A 131 8.80 3.54 -11.53
C LEU A 131 9.12 2.36 -12.47
N SER A 132 8.82 2.49 -13.78
CA SER A 132 9.22 1.48 -14.78
C SER A 132 10.74 1.30 -14.79
N GLY A 133 11.19 0.04 -14.83
CA GLY A 133 12.60 -0.31 -14.70
C GLY A 133 13.06 -0.53 -13.24
N GLU A 134 12.25 -0.14 -12.25
CA GLU A 134 12.55 -0.38 -10.84
C GLU A 134 11.98 -1.71 -10.36
N THR A 135 12.79 -2.52 -9.67
CA THR A 135 12.29 -3.66 -8.90
C THR A 135 11.79 -3.14 -7.56
N ILE A 136 10.48 -3.20 -7.34
CA ILE A 136 9.85 -2.79 -6.09
C ILE A 136 10.00 -3.93 -5.08
N LEU A 137 10.48 -3.63 -3.88
CA LEU A 137 10.69 -4.60 -2.81
C LEU A 137 9.70 -4.45 -1.67
N SER A 138 9.28 -3.20 -1.40
CA SER A 138 8.33 -2.89 -0.34
C SER A 138 7.50 -1.65 -0.66
N ILE A 139 6.28 -1.59 -0.14
CA ILE A 139 5.40 -0.43 -0.18
C ILE A 139 4.83 -0.23 1.21
N CYS A 140 4.87 1.01 1.70
CA CYS A 140 4.21 1.41 2.93
C CYS A 140 3.42 2.70 2.70
N VAL A 141 2.19 2.78 3.21
CA VAL A 141 1.33 3.96 3.09
C VAL A 141 1.36 4.73 4.40
N ASP A 142 1.66 6.02 4.32
CA ASP A 142 1.69 6.89 5.50
C ASP A 142 0.30 7.46 5.84
N ASP A 143 0.24 8.18 6.96
CA ASP A 143 -1.00 8.76 7.44
C ASP A 143 -1.55 9.89 6.58
N ALA A 144 -0.71 10.53 5.78
CA ALA A 144 -1.13 11.48 4.75
C ALA A 144 -1.57 10.79 3.44
N ASN A 145 -1.70 9.46 3.45
CA ASN A 145 -2.03 8.64 2.28
C ASN A 145 -1.03 8.79 1.12
N LYS A 146 0.25 8.94 1.44
CA LYS A 146 1.34 8.93 0.48
C LYS A 146 2.09 7.61 0.58
N LEU A 147 2.84 7.27 -0.46
CA LEU A 147 3.51 6.00 -0.55
C LEU A 147 5.02 6.16 -0.35
N TRP A 148 5.55 5.33 0.52
CA TRP A 148 6.96 5.01 0.62
C TRP A 148 7.22 3.72 -0.15
N VAL A 149 8.11 3.77 -1.13
CA VAL A 149 8.38 2.65 -2.04
C VAL A 149 9.85 2.30 -1.97
N GLY A 150 10.16 1.13 -1.41
CA GLY A 150 11.52 0.58 -1.35
C GLY A 150 11.84 -0.20 -2.62
N THR A 151 13.01 0.07 -3.19
CA THR A 151 13.49 -0.55 -4.42
C THR A 151 14.91 -1.08 -4.27
N LYS A 152 15.50 -1.58 -5.34
CA LYS A 152 16.95 -1.88 -5.42
C LYS A 152 17.80 -0.61 -5.61
N ASN A 153 17.19 0.52 -5.95
CA ASN A 153 17.87 1.78 -6.25
C ASN A 153 17.49 2.90 -5.25
N GLY A 154 17.04 2.57 -4.05
CA GLY A 154 16.72 3.51 -3.00
C GLY A 154 15.26 3.50 -2.59
N VAL A 155 14.83 4.59 -1.95
CA VAL A 155 13.47 4.79 -1.45
C VAL A 155 12.85 5.97 -2.18
N PHE A 156 11.67 5.75 -2.74
CA PHE A 156 10.85 6.82 -3.32
C PHE A 156 9.72 7.18 -2.36
N TYR A 157 9.48 8.47 -2.19
CA TYR A 157 8.32 9.01 -1.48
C TYR A 157 7.43 9.74 -2.48
N ILE A 158 6.27 9.18 -2.75
CA ILE A 158 5.40 9.63 -3.84
C ILE A 158 3.97 9.91 -3.36
N SER A 159 3.26 10.73 -4.15
CA SER A 159 1.83 10.99 -3.93
C SER A 159 0.99 9.75 -4.22
N ASN A 160 -0.20 9.69 -3.61
CA ASN A 160 -1.17 8.60 -3.81
C ASN A 160 -1.78 8.53 -5.23
N ASN A 161 -1.54 9.53 -6.08
CA ASN A 161 -1.88 9.48 -7.50
C ASN A 161 -0.68 9.13 -8.38
N GLY A 162 0.51 8.93 -7.78
CA GLY A 162 1.74 8.57 -8.46
C GLY A 162 2.38 9.66 -9.32
N LEU A 163 1.80 10.88 -9.37
CA LEU A 163 2.25 11.93 -10.29
C LEU A 163 3.29 12.89 -9.68
N THR A 164 3.46 12.85 -8.36
CA THR A 164 4.42 13.71 -7.66
C THR A 164 5.39 12.84 -6.88
N GLU A 165 6.67 12.96 -7.19
CA GLU A 165 7.76 12.46 -6.39
C GLU A 165 8.19 13.57 -5.42
N TYR A 166 8.12 13.30 -4.12
CA TYR A 166 8.56 14.24 -3.09
C TYR A 166 10.03 14.05 -2.74
N HIS A 167 10.47 12.79 -2.67
CA HIS A 167 11.85 12.43 -2.36
C HIS A 167 12.23 11.12 -3.07
N HIS A 168 13.50 11.05 -3.46
CA HIS A 168 14.19 9.83 -3.82
C HIS A 168 15.49 9.76 -3.00
N PHE A 169 15.51 8.91 -1.98
CA PHE A 169 16.67 8.71 -1.12
C PHE A 169 17.55 7.59 -1.65
N THR A 170 18.82 7.89 -1.81
CA THR A 170 19.90 6.97 -2.18
C THR A 170 21.08 7.11 -1.24
N GLN A 171 22.05 6.21 -1.30
CA GLN A 171 23.31 6.36 -0.57
C GLN A 171 24.09 7.62 -0.95
N ASP A 172 23.91 8.14 -2.17
CA ASP A 172 24.65 9.30 -2.66
C ASP A 172 24.09 10.63 -2.15
N ASN A 173 22.79 10.68 -1.80
CA ASN A 173 22.11 11.91 -1.40
C ASN A 173 21.54 11.87 0.02
N SER A 174 21.69 10.77 0.74
CA SER A 174 21.14 10.59 2.09
C SER A 174 22.00 9.64 2.93
N PRO A 175 21.78 9.56 4.25
CA PRO A 175 22.45 8.58 5.11
C PRO A 175 21.94 7.15 4.94
N LEU A 176 21.22 6.83 3.86
CA LEU A 176 20.73 5.48 3.60
C LEU A 176 21.90 4.47 3.59
N LEU A 177 21.77 3.37 4.33
CA LEU A 177 22.86 2.41 4.50
C LEU A 177 23.13 1.59 3.24
N SER A 178 22.10 1.38 2.42
CA SER A 178 22.16 0.69 1.12
C SER A 178 21.01 1.13 0.24
N ASN A 179 21.20 1.13 -1.08
CA ASN A 179 20.12 1.38 -2.03
C ASN A 179 19.12 0.23 -2.11
N THR A 180 19.50 -1.00 -1.68
CA THR A 180 18.58 -2.13 -1.63
C THR A 180 17.73 -2.06 -0.36
N VAL A 181 16.50 -1.56 -0.49
CA VAL A 181 15.56 -1.38 0.63
C VAL A 181 14.52 -2.50 0.61
N GLN A 182 14.72 -3.47 1.48
CA GLN A 182 13.97 -4.72 1.53
C GLN A 182 12.59 -4.55 2.15
N ASP A 183 12.47 -3.68 3.17
CA ASP A 183 11.19 -3.45 3.85
C ASP A 183 11.12 -2.03 4.42
N ILE A 184 9.88 -1.53 4.58
CA ILE A 184 9.58 -0.22 5.14
C ILE A 184 8.46 -0.36 6.16
N ALA A 185 8.65 0.24 7.33
CA ALA A 185 7.65 0.32 8.39
C ALA A 185 7.52 1.75 8.91
N ILE A 186 6.34 2.12 9.37
CA ILE A 186 6.07 3.43 9.96
C ILE A 186 5.52 3.20 11.37
N ASP A 187 6.06 3.90 12.36
CA ASP A 187 5.54 3.86 13.72
C ASP A 187 4.42 4.89 13.94
N ASN A 188 3.78 4.84 15.11
CA ASN A 188 2.68 5.74 15.47
C ASN A 188 3.10 7.21 15.62
N ASP A 189 4.40 7.49 15.71
CA ASP A 189 4.96 8.84 15.80
C ASP A 189 5.35 9.40 14.41
N GLY A 190 5.11 8.62 13.35
CA GLY A 190 5.43 8.97 11.97
C GLY A 190 6.90 8.80 11.60
N ASN A 191 7.69 8.08 12.40
CA ASN A 191 9.03 7.70 12.01
C ASN A 191 8.96 6.56 11.00
N VAL A 192 9.64 6.73 9.88
CA VAL A 192 9.71 5.75 8.80
C VAL A 192 11.01 4.98 8.92
N PHE A 193 10.96 3.68 9.03
CA PHE A 193 12.10 2.79 9.13
C PHE A 193 12.35 2.09 7.81
N PHE A 194 13.59 2.17 7.32
CA PHE A 194 14.04 1.49 6.11
C PHE A 194 14.94 0.33 6.50
N ALA A 195 14.50 -0.89 6.24
CA ALA A 195 15.30 -2.09 6.39
C ALA A 195 16.06 -2.36 5.08
N THR A 196 17.38 -2.26 5.13
CA THR A 196 18.27 -2.51 3.99
C THR A 196 19.04 -3.82 4.19
N ASP A 197 19.76 -4.26 3.18
CA ASP A 197 20.69 -5.40 3.28
C ASP A 197 21.92 -5.09 4.15
N LYS A 198 22.11 -3.83 4.59
CA LYS A 198 23.22 -3.38 5.45
C LYS A 198 22.79 -2.88 6.83
N GLY A 199 21.51 -2.97 7.16
CA GLY A 199 20.98 -2.56 8.46
C GLY A 199 19.72 -1.70 8.33
N ILE A 200 19.27 -1.16 9.47
CA ILE A 200 18.05 -0.36 9.57
C ILE A 200 18.42 1.08 9.87
N ILE A 201 17.75 2.00 9.17
CA ILE A 201 17.82 3.45 9.44
C ILE A 201 16.42 4.02 9.52
N SER A 202 16.21 5.07 10.28
CA SER A 202 14.93 5.77 10.37
C SER A 202 15.01 7.19 9.80
N TYR A 203 13.89 7.61 9.23
CA TYR A 203 13.63 8.98 8.78
C TYR A 203 12.42 9.50 9.54
N ARG A 204 12.53 10.72 10.09
CA ARG A 204 11.39 11.35 10.76
C ARG A 204 10.50 12.02 9.73
N GLY A 205 9.38 11.38 9.44
CA GLY A 205 8.34 11.93 8.58
C GLY A 205 7.53 13.05 9.26
N TYR A 206 6.67 13.69 8.49
CA TYR A 206 5.76 14.72 9.00
C TYR A 206 4.31 14.23 9.12
N ALA A 207 4.01 13.04 8.60
CA ALA A 207 2.69 12.45 8.67
C ALA A 207 2.57 11.59 9.93
N THR A 208 1.77 12.05 10.88
CA THR A 208 1.41 11.32 12.09
C THR A 208 -0.07 10.97 12.06
N ASP A 209 -0.47 9.88 12.71
CA ASP A 209 -1.88 9.51 12.87
C ASP A 209 -2.70 10.68 13.43
N SER A 210 -3.83 10.95 12.80
CA SER A 210 -4.80 11.89 13.37
C SER A 210 -5.32 11.27 14.68
N LYS A 211 -5.11 11.95 15.79
CA LYS A 211 -5.69 11.56 17.07
C LYS A 211 -7.21 11.42 16.90
N LYS A 212 -7.76 10.27 17.26
CA LYS A 212 -9.21 10.01 17.18
C LYS A 212 -10.07 10.95 18.02
N THR A 213 -9.45 11.68 18.95
CA THR A 213 -10.11 12.68 19.80
C THR A 213 -9.18 13.88 19.98
N ASN A 214 -9.61 15.03 19.48
CA ASN A 214 -8.97 16.31 19.78
C ASN A 214 -9.52 16.86 21.11
N SER A 215 -9.13 16.28 22.23
CA SER A 215 -9.59 16.73 23.56
C SER A 215 -9.00 18.09 24.00
N ASP A 216 -7.91 18.51 23.37
CA ASP A 216 -7.13 19.68 23.79
C ASP A 216 -6.92 20.72 22.70
N VAL A 217 -7.86 20.82 21.74
CA VAL A 217 -7.77 21.86 20.70
C VAL A 217 -8.02 23.23 21.32
N VAL A 218 -6.99 24.06 21.33
CA VAL A 218 -7.08 25.46 21.78
C VAL A 218 -7.04 26.36 20.55
N VAL A 219 -8.09 27.15 20.42
CA VAL A 219 -8.19 28.22 19.40
C VAL A 219 -7.90 29.56 20.05
N TYR A 220 -6.98 30.35 19.51
CA TYR A 220 -6.68 31.66 20.03
C TYR A 220 -6.54 32.71 18.91
N PRO A 221 -6.96 33.96 19.16
CA PRO A 221 -7.69 34.37 20.34
C PRO A 221 -9.09 33.78 20.41
N ASN A 222 -9.55 33.48 21.62
CA ASN A 222 -10.91 33.01 21.84
C ASN A 222 -11.52 33.80 23.04
N PRO A 223 -12.58 34.61 22.85
CA PRO A 223 -13.30 34.83 21.59
C PRO A 223 -12.55 35.72 20.59
N VAL A 224 -12.77 35.46 19.29
CA VAL A 224 -12.32 36.40 18.23
C VAL A 224 -13.17 37.65 18.27
N ARG A 225 -12.53 38.80 18.47
CA ARG A 225 -13.27 40.10 18.53
C ARG A 225 -13.78 40.50 17.15
N GLN A 226 -14.92 41.18 17.11
CA GLN A 226 -15.42 41.81 15.90
C GLN A 226 -14.36 42.79 15.39
N ASN A 227 -13.96 42.72 14.13
CA ASN A 227 -12.86 43.46 13.51
C ASN A 227 -11.43 42.96 13.82
N TYR A 228 -11.27 41.75 14.31
CA TYR A 228 -9.94 41.13 14.41
C TYR A 228 -9.39 40.81 13.02
N THR A 229 -8.22 41.35 12.68
CA THR A 229 -7.53 41.16 11.39
C THR A 229 -6.26 40.30 11.51
N GLY A 230 -6.00 39.76 12.69
CA GLY A 230 -4.85 38.92 12.95
C GLY A 230 -5.06 37.44 12.59
N ILE A 231 -4.03 36.64 12.82
CA ILE A 231 -4.06 35.21 12.58
C ILE A 231 -4.81 34.51 13.72
N VAL A 232 -5.75 33.63 13.38
CA VAL A 232 -6.36 32.70 14.34
C VAL A 232 -5.49 31.42 14.38
N GLY A 233 -4.87 31.16 15.51
CA GLY A 233 -4.07 30.00 15.74
C GLY A 233 -4.92 28.85 16.30
N ILE A 234 -4.68 27.64 15.82
CA ILE A 234 -5.22 26.40 16.35
C ILE A 234 -4.02 25.59 16.88
N LYS A 235 -4.07 25.25 18.17
CA LYS A 235 -3.07 24.38 18.80
C LYS A 235 -3.75 23.10 19.25
N ASN A 236 -3.14 21.98 18.89
CA ASN A 236 -3.53 20.64 19.31
C ASN A 236 -2.44 20.06 20.23
#